data_26813f7c62fe27fd0b8ce65cbaa4f0cd
#
_entry.id   26813f7c62fe27fd0b8ce65cbaa4f0cd
#
_cell.length_a   1.000
_cell.length_b   1.000
_cell.length_c   1.000
_cell.angle_alpha   90.00
_cell.angle_beta   90.00
_cell.angle_gamma   90.00
#
_symmetry.space_group_name_H-M   'P 1'
#
loop_
_entity.id
_entity.type
_entity.pdbx_description
1 polymer ?
#
loop_
_entity_poly.entity_id
_entity_poly.type
_entity_poly.pdbx_seq_one_letter_code
_entity_poly.pdbx_strand_id
1 'polypeptide(L)'
;HANVATFGRTFYSKEDRFPLLYVSQCNREPINGRKDVLYVERVANDLKSSELVQTIYFKDTDHLFGYALQWVIDSDNNYLYGYGNTVDNTNPLNHHRIVKFRIPKLNESTDGIVTLTNDDLLENYLIEDTYAAPFNPIGQGLFIKNGQLFMPTGFGNEKCPSILYVWNLETRTMQN
;
A
#
# COMPACT_ATOMS: atom_id res chain seq x y z
N HIS A 1 -8.39 9.41 5.95
CA HIS A 1 -9.14 8.28 5.38
C HIS A 1 -8.19 7.08 5.25
N ALA A 2 -8.42 6.02 6.01
CA ALA A 2 -7.64 4.79 5.96
C ALA A 2 -8.28 3.83 4.94
N ASN A 3 -7.52 3.36 3.96
CA ASN A 3 -8.01 2.41 2.95
C ASN A 3 -7.59 0.97 3.26
N VAL A 4 -6.42 0.81 3.90
CA VAL A 4 -5.85 -0.50 4.23
C VAL A 4 -5.29 -0.44 5.64
N ALA A 5 -5.53 -1.48 6.41
CA ALA A 5 -4.88 -1.69 7.70
C ALA A 5 -4.45 -3.15 7.81
N THR A 6 -3.17 -3.41 8.09
CA THR A 6 -2.60 -4.76 8.13
C THR A 6 -1.61 -4.87 9.28
N PHE A 7 -1.69 -5.94 10.05
CA PHE A 7 -0.64 -6.27 11.01
C PHE A 7 0.60 -6.82 10.30
N GLY A 8 1.77 -6.30 10.70
CA GLY A 8 3.06 -6.85 10.31
C GLY A 8 3.47 -8.04 11.19
N ARG A 9 4.78 -8.29 11.27
CA ARG A 9 5.38 -9.33 12.14
C ARG A 9 6.22 -8.77 13.27
N THR A 10 6.59 -7.49 13.19
CA THR A 10 7.44 -6.83 14.16
C THR A 10 6.61 -6.36 15.34
N PHE A 11 7.06 -6.63 16.54
CA PHE A 11 6.51 -6.09 17.77
C PHE A 11 7.34 -4.86 18.18
N TYR A 12 6.69 -3.87 18.80
CA TYR A 12 7.39 -2.71 19.35
C TYR A 12 8.23 -3.09 20.57
N SER A 13 7.65 -3.90 21.43
CA SER A 13 8.33 -4.48 22.61
C SER A 13 7.98 -5.95 22.80
N LYS A 14 8.72 -6.65 23.69
CA LYS A 14 8.47 -8.06 24.01
C LYS A 14 7.19 -8.27 24.83
N GLU A 15 6.70 -7.22 25.48
CA GLU A 15 5.50 -7.21 26.32
C GLU A 15 4.23 -6.98 25.49
N ASP A 16 4.36 -6.58 24.22
CA ASP A 16 3.20 -6.33 23.37
C ASP A 16 2.54 -7.63 22.95
N ARG A 17 1.21 -7.65 22.99
CA ARG A 17 0.38 -8.78 22.54
C ARG A 17 0.15 -8.76 21.04
N PHE A 18 0.28 -7.60 20.42
CA PHE A 18 0.00 -7.39 19.00
C PHE A 18 1.25 -6.89 18.29
N PRO A 19 1.54 -7.36 17.07
CA PRO A 19 2.57 -6.76 16.24
C PRO A 19 2.15 -5.35 15.82
N LEU A 20 3.07 -4.60 15.23
CA LEU A 20 2.80 -3.27 14.70
C LEU A 20 1.71 -3.31 13.62
N LEU A 21 0.79 -2.37 13.70
CA LEU A 21 -0.29 -2.16 12.75
C LEU A 21 0.14 -1.10 11.73
N TYR A 22 0.05 -1.43 10.45
CA TYR A 22 0.34 -0.54 9.34
C TYR A 22 -0.97 -0.04 8.74
N VAL A 23 -1.17 1.28 8.75
CA VAL A 23 -2.41 1.93 8.31
C VAL A 23 -2.10 2.82 7.12
N SER A 24 -2.56 2.42 5.93
CA SER A 24 -2.40 3.20 4.71
C SER A 24 -3.39 4.34 4.68
N GLN A 25 -2.88 5.55 4.59
CA GLN A 25 -3.67 6.70 4.23
C GLN A 25 -3.57 6.93 2.73
N CYS A 26 -4.63 6.63 2.02
CA CYS A 26 -4.75 6.95 0.61
C CYS A 26 -5.52 8.26 0.48
N ASN A 27 -4.85 9.32 0.05
CA ASN A 27 -5.47 10.62 -0.06
C ASN A 27 -4.95 11.35 -1.30
N ARG A 28 -5.86 11.92 -2.08
CA ARG A 28 -5.52 12.74 -3.24
C ARG A 28 -4.81 14.03 -2.83
N GLU A 29 -5.31 14.66 -1.77
CA GLU A 29 -4.77 15.92 -1.27
C GLU A 29 -3.69 15.66 -0.21
N PRO A 30 -2.56 16.38 -0.25
CA PRO A 30 -1.52 16.26 0.75
C PRO A 30 -2.03 16.60 2.15
N ILE A 31 -1.57 15.86 3.17
CA ILE A 31 -1.78 16.18 4.58
C ILE A 31 -0.43 16.59 5.16
N ASN A 32 -0.36 17.79 5.71
CA ASN A 32 0.89 18.37 6.22
C ASN A 32 2.03 18.38 5.17
N GLY A 33 1.68 18.66 3.90
CA GLY A 33 2.62 18.63 2.78
C GLY A 33 3.05 17.24 2.33
N ARG A 34 2.46 16.18 2.87
CA ARG A 34 2.75 14.78 2.54
C ARG A 34 1.55 14.08 1.94
N LYS A 35 1.82 13.19 1.03
CA LYS A 35 0.83 12.45 0.26
C LYS A 35 1.07 10.95 0.43
N ASP A 36 -0.03 10.19 0.51
CA ASP A 36 0.01 8.73 0.49
C ASP A 36 0.88 8.12 1.61
N VAL A 37 0.65 8.57 2.83
CA VAL A 37 1.42 8.23 4.02
C VAL A 37 1.01 6.86 4.57
N LEU A 38 1.99 6.08 5.03
CA LEU A 38 1.78 4.87 5.82
C LEU A 38 2.13 5.14 7.28
N TYR A 39 1.14 5.01 8.16
CA TYR A 39 1.31 5.09 9.59
C TYR A 39 1.61 3.71 10.18
N VAL A 40 2.57 3.66 11.10
CA VAL A 40 2.91 2.45 11.86
C VAL A 40 2.51 2.69 13.30
N GLU A 41 1.59 1.90 13.79
CA GLU A 41 1.01 2.08 15.12
C GLU A 41 1.28 0.88 16.03
N ARG A 42 1.59 1.18 17.28
CA ARG A 42 1.61 0.24 18.38
C ARG A 42 0.20 0.17 18.97
N VAL A 43 -0.42 -0.98 18.91
CA VAL A 43 -1.75 -1.21 19.48
C VAL A 43 -1.60 -1.59 20.96
N ALA A 44 -2.35 -0.91 21.84
CA ALA A 44 -2.35 -1.21 23.25
C ALA A 44 -2.89 -2.63 23.55
N ASN A 45 -2.35 -3.28 24.56
CA ASN A 45 -2.70 -4.66 24.91
C ASN A 45 -4.19 -4.86 25.28
N ASP A 46 -4.86 -3.78 25.68
CA ASP A 46 -6.30 -3.77 26.00
C ASP A 46 -7.21 -3.39 24.82
N LEU A 47 -6.60 -3.12 23.65
CA LEU A 47 -7.29 -2.73 22.40
C LEU A 47 -8.06 -1.41 22.48
N LYS A 48 -7.80 -0.55 23.46
CA LYS A 48 -8.54 0.72 23.63
C LYS A 48 -7.87 1.92 22.98
N SER A 49 -6.60 1.78 22.63
CA SER A 49 -5.82 2.86 22.01
C SER A 49 -4.71 2.33 21.13
N SER A 50 -4.15 3.21 20.33
CA SER A 50 -2.90 2.99 19.60
C SER A 50 -2.00 4.22 19.73
N GLU A 51 -0.72 4.02 19.52
CA GLU A 51 0.33 5.02 19.52
C GLU A 51 1.03 5.01 18.16
N LEU A 52 1.14 6.18 17.53
CA LEU A 52 1.92 6.35 16.30
C LEU A 52 3.40 6.27 16.63
N VAL A 53 4.09 5.23 16.14
CA VAL A 53 5.52 4.99 16.44
C VAL A 53 6.43 5.26 15.24
N GLN A 54 5.87 5.26 14.01
CA GLN A 54 6.63 5.61 12.81
C GLN A 54 5.67 6.08 11.71
N THR A 55 6.13 7.02 10.89
CA THR A 55 5.46 7.43 9.66
C THR A 55 6.37 7.15 8.48
N ILE A 56 5.88 6.41 7.50
CA ILE A 56 6.62 6.09 6.28
C ILE A 56 6.02 6.91 5.14
N TYR A 57 6.89 7.57 4.37
CA TYR A 57 6.54 8.44 3.27
C TYR A 57 7.36 8.08 2.03
N PHE A 58 6.75 8.08 0.86
CA PHE A 58 7.46 7.89 -0.41
C PHE A 58 7.66 9.23 -1.11
N LYS A 59 8.91 9.62 -1.28
CA LYS A 59 9.31 10.78 -2.10
C LYS A 59 9.51 10.30 -3.54
N ASP A 60 8.41 10.30 -4.29
CA ASP A 60 8.38 9.88 -5.70
C ASP A 60 8.97 10.98 -6.60
N THR A 61 10.28 10.95 -6.81
CA THR A 61 10.99 11.91 -7.67
C THR A 61 10.82 11.63 -9.15
N ASP A 62 10.50 10.42 -9.52
CA ASP A 62 10.33 9.97 -10.90
C ASP A 62 8.89 10.08 -11.40
N HIS A 63 8.00 10.60 -10.53
CA HIS A 63 6.57 10.76 -10.83
C HIS A 63 5.89 9.46 -11.28
N LEU A 64 6.20 8.37 -10.60
CA LEU A 64 5.64 7.03 -10.86
C LEU A 64 4.13 6.99 -10.62
N PHE A 65 3.64 7.81 -9.69
CA PHE A 65 2.24 7.89 -9.31
C PHE A 65 1.69 9.29 -9.51
N GLY A 66 0.67 9.42 -10.34
CA GLY A 66 -0.03 10.68 -10.58
C GLY A 66 -1.29 10.85 -9.71
N TYR A 67 -1.70 9.80 -9.01
CA TYR A 67 -2.87 9.75 -8.14
C TYR A 67 -2.52 9.07 -6.81
N ALA A 68 -3.53 8.71 -6.03
CA ALA A 68 -3.36 8.12 -4.72
C ALA A 68 -2.61 6.77 -4.76
N LEU A 69 -1.66 6.62 -3.86
CA LEU A 69 -0.91 5.41 -3.60
C LEU A 69 -1.50 4.73 -2.37
N GLN A 70 -1.83 3.45 -2.47
CA GLN A 70 -2.24 2.61 -1.36
C GLN A 70 -1.09 1.69 -0.95
N TRP A 71 -0.88 1.56 0.36
CA TRP A 71 0.14 0.71 0.93
C TRP A 71 -0.45 -0.58 1.47
N VAL A 72 0.27 -1.68 1.32
CA VAL A 72 -0.07 -2.97 1.92
C VAL A 72 1.18 -3.72 2.34
N ILE A 73 1.10 -4.43 3.46
CA ILE A 73 2.20 -5.23 3.99
C ILE A 73 2.03 -6.68 3.55
N ASP A 74 3.08 -7.24 2.95
CA ASP A 74 3.27 -8.68 2.85
C ASP A 74 3.91 -9.18 4.15
N SER A 75 3.07 -9.52 5.11
CA SER A 75 3.55 -10.00 6.41
C SER A 75 4.21 -11.37 6.33
N ASP A 76 3.94 -12.19 5.32
CA ASP A 76 4.56 -13.51 5.17
C ASP A 76 6.03 -13.37 4.74
N ASN A 77 6.36 -12.42 3.87
CA ASN A 77 7.70 -12.21 3.31
C ASN A 77 8.40 -10.94 3.84
N ASN A 78 7.73 -10.15 4.68
CA ASN A 78 8.25 -8.93 5.29
C ASN A 78 8.61 -7.83 4.26
N TYR A 79 7.72 -7.62 3.27
CA TYR A 79 7.85 -6.55 2.29
C TYR A 79 6.68 -5.55 2.39
N LEU A 80 6.96 -4.35 1.95
CA LEU A 80 6.01 -3.27 1.77
C LEU A 80 5.72 -3.11 0.28
N TYR A 81 4.45 -3.16 -0.09
CA TYR A 81 4.01 -2.89 -1.46
C TYR A 81 3.19 -1.61 -1.52
N GLY A 82 3.41 -0.86 -2.59
CA GLY A 82 2.58 0.27 -2.98
C GLY A 82 1.84 -0.04 -4.28
N TYR A 83 0.57 0.32 -4.33
CA TYR A 83 -0.28 0.19 -5.50
C TYR A 83 -0.98 1.51 -5.79
N GLY A 84 -1.02 1.92 -7.05
CA GLY A 84 -1.69 3.16 -7.43
C GLY A 84 -1.73 3.43 -8.93
N ASN A 85 -2.40 4.51 -9.28
CA ASN A 85 -2.57 4.97 -10.64
C ASN A 85 -1.38 5.83 -11.09
N THR A 86 -0.97 5.70 -12.36
CA THR A 86 0.13 6.49 -12.94
C THR A 86 -0.28 7.94 -13.24
N VAL A 87 -1.58 8.16 -13.47
CA VAL A 87 -2.20 9.48 -13.65
C VAL A 87 -3.59 9.48 -12.99
N ASP A 88 -4.41 10.51 -13.20
CA ASP A 88 -5.80 10.53 -12.73
C ASP A 88 -6.57 9.32 -13.27
N ASN A 89 -7.37 8.66 -12.43
CA ASN A 89 -8.10 7.45 -12.77
C ASN A 89 -9.17 7.61 -13.85
N THR A 90 -9.52 8.84 -14.21
CA THR A 90 -10.42 9.16 -15.33
C THR A 90 -9.68 9.38 -16.65
N ASN A 91 -8.36 9.43 -16.60
CA ASN A 91 -7.53 9.61 -17.79
C ASN A 91 -7.41 8.27 -18.54
N PRO A 92 -7.68 8.23 -19.87
CA PRO A 92 -7.58 7.00 -20.67
C PRO A 92 -6.14 6.46 -20.78
N LEU A 93 -5.13 7.27 -20.43
CA LEU A 93 -3.71 6.86 -20.38
C LEU A 93 -3.29 6.36 -19.00
N ASN A 94 -4.24 6.18 -18.07
CA ASN A 94 -3.93 5.66 -16.75
C ASN A 94 -3.55 4.17 -16.82
N HIS A 95 -2.50 3.84 -16.08
CA HIS A 95 -2.04 2.48 -15.81
C HIS A 95 -1.96 2.25 -14.31
N HIS A 96 -1.89 0.98 -13.92
CA HIS A 96 -1.84 0.56 -12.52
C HIS A 96 -0.45 0.06 -12.19
N ARG A 97 0.22 0.74 -11.27
CA ARG A 97 1.60 0.46 -10.88
C ARG A 97 1.67 -0.26 -9.55
N ILE A 98 2.56 -1.24 -9.48
CA ILE A 98 2.97 -1.89 -8.25
C ILE A 98 4.45 -1.56 -8.02
N VAL A 99 4.77 -1.16 -6.79
CA VAL A 99 6.13 -0.98 -6.30
C VAL A 99 6.36 -1.81 -5.05
N LYS A 100 7.60 -2.22 -4.82
CA LYS A 100 8.00 -3.03 -3.67
C LYS A 100 9.19 -2.40 -2.97
N PHE A 101 9.14 -2.41 -1.66
CA PHE A 101 10.20 -1.94 -0.78
C PHE A 101 10.47 -2.97 0.32
N ARG A 102 11.61 -2.85 0.97
CA ARG A 102 11.81 -3.43 2.29
C ARG A 102 10.97 -2.65 3.31
N ILE A 103 10.40 -3.33 4.30
CA ILE A 103 9.78 -2.63 5.43
C ILE A 103 10.88 -1.93 6.23
N PRO A 104 10.82 -0.60 6.43
CA PRO A 104 11.76 0.12 7.28
C PRO A 104 11.70 -0.35 8.73
N LYS A 105 12.85 -0.41 9.40
CA LYS A 105 12.91 -0.67 10.82
C LYS A 105 12.59 0.58 11.62
N LEU A 106 12.09 0.43 12.84
CA LEU A 106 11.76 1.58 13.71
C LEU A 106 12.95 2.50 13.97
N ASN A 107 14.15 1.94 14.12
CA ASN A 107 15.38 2.70 14.39
C ASN A 107 15.98 3.38 13.13
N GLU A 108 15.37 3.24 11.97
CA GLU A 108 15.74 3.95 10.73
C GLU A 108 15.00 5.29 10.61
N SER A 109 14.09 5.60 11.55
CA SER A 109 13.36 6.86 11.57
C SER A 109 14.23 8.02 12.07
N THR A 110 14.06 9.19 11.45
CA THR A 110 14.48 10.48 11.98
C THR A 110 13.23 11.22 12.46
N ASP A 111 13.15 11.55 13.74
CA ASP A 111 11.96 12.16 14.36
C ASP A 111 10.65 11.37 14.09
N GLY A 112 10.72 10.05 14.15
CA GLY A 112 9.58 9.17 13.86
C GLY A 112 9.21 9.04 12.38
N ILE A 113 10.02 9.58 11.46
CA ILE A 113 9.73 9.62 10.03
C ILE A 113 10.78 8.86 9.24
N VAL A 114 10.33 8.04 8.28
CA VAL A 114 11.15 7.44 7.23
C VAL A 114 10.70 7.98 5.89
N THR A 115 11.63 8.46 5.08
CA THR A 115 11.39 8.84 3.69
C THR A 115 12.02 7.81 2.78
N LEU A 116 11.18 7.01 2.13
CA LEU A 116 11.60 6.15 1.01
C LEU A 116 11.75 6.99 -0.25
N THR A 117 12.67 6.59 -1.11
CA THR A 117 12.95 7.22 -2.39
C THR A 117 12.89 6.21 -3.53
N ASN A 118 13.06 6.65 -4.76
CA ASN A 118 13.13 5.74 -5.90
C ASN A 118 14.35 4.81 -5.83
N ASP A 119 15.41 5.18 -5.10
CA ASP A 119 16.60 4.33 -4.87
C ASP A 119 16.31 3.15 -3.92
N ASP A 120 15.24 3.22 -3.13
CA ASP A 120 14.83 2.15 -2.20
C ASP A 120 13.93 1.09 -2.87
N LEU A 121 13.56 1.30 -4.15
CA LEU A 121 12.69 0.39 -4.90
C LEU A 121 13.38 -0.96 -5.13
N LEU A 122 12.73 -2.04 -4.71
CA LEU A 122 13.14 -3.40 -5.05
C LEU A 122 12.48 -3.88 -6.35
N GLU A 123 11.25 -3.46 -6.59
CA GLU A 123 10.49 -3.75 -7.82
C GLU A 123 9.62 -2.55 -8.18
N ASN A 124 9.43 -2.36 -9.50
CA ASN A 124 8.59 -1.33 -10.09
C ASN A 124 8.10 -1.83 -11.46
N TYR A 125 6.79 -2.03 -11.63
CA TYR A 125 6.19 -2.51 -12.87
C TYR A 125 4.72 -2.11 -12.99
N LEU A 126 4.17 -2.21 -14.21
CA LEU A 126 2.76 -1.97 -14.49
C LEU A 126 2.01 -3.31 -14.55
N ILE A 127 0.77 -3.33 -14.05
CA ILE A 127 -0.13 -4.49 -14.20
C ILE A 127 -0.36 -4.77 -15.68
N GLU A 128 -0.50 -3.73 -16.49
CA GLU A 128 -0.74 -3.79 -17.93
C GLU A 128 0.43 -4.36 -18.73
N ASP A 129 1.62 -4.49 -18.16
CA ASP A 129 2.74 -5.18 -18.82
C ASP A 129 2.42 -6.65 -19.13
N THR A 130 1.54 -7.27 -18.35
CA THR A 130 1.15 -8.68 -18.52
C THR A 130 -0.37 -8.92 -18.51
N TYR A 131 -1.19 -7.90 -18.25
CA TYR A 131 -2.65 -7.98 -18.22
C TYR A 131 -3.27 -6.89 -19.10
N ALA A 132 -3.67 -7.25 -20.31
CA ALA A 132 -4.20 -6.32 -21.32
C ALA A 132 -5.73 -6.10 -21.25
N ALA A 133 -6.45 -6.83 -20.40
CA ALA A 133 -7.89 -6.65 -20.26
C ALA A 133 -8.23 -5.35 -19.50
N PRO A 134 -9.41 -4.76 -19.71
CA PRO A 134 -9.83 -3.58 -18.97
C PRO A 134 -9.76 -3.80 -17.45
N PHE A 135 -9.13 -2.87 -16.74
CA PHE A 135 -8.97 -2.89 -15.31
C PHE A 135 -9.80 -1.78 -14.65
N ASN A 136 -10.54 -2.09 -13.59
CA ASN A 136 -11.33 -1.08 -12.89
C ASN A 136 -10.41 -0.23 -11.99
N PRO A 137 -10.28 1.09 -12.24
CA PRO A 137 -9.33 1.95 -11.52
C PRO A 137 -9.77 2.34 -10.10
N ILE A 138 -10.99 1.98 -9.69
CA ILE A 138 -11.55 2.37 -8.39
C ILE A 138 -11.18 1.34 -7.32
N GLY A 139 -10.00 1.47 -6.73
CA GLY A 139 -9.55 0.61 -5.63
C GLY A 139 -10.32 0.88 -4.32
N GLN A 140 -10.71 -0.20 -3.62
CA GLN A 140 -11.43 -0.15 -2.34
C GLN A 140 -10.61 -0.67 -1.16
N GLY A 141 -9.39 -1.10 -1.41
CA GLY A 141 -8.46 -1.62 -0.42
C GLY A 141 -7.49 -2.62 -1.03
N LEU A 142 -6.61 -3.17 -0.20
CA LEU A 142 -5.60 -4.14 -0.61
C LEU A 142 -5.38 -5.16 0.50
N PHE A 143 -5.04 -6.38 0.10
CA PHE A 143 -4.61 -7.42 1.03
C PHE A 143 -3.61 -8.35 0.34
N ILE A 144 -2.57 -8.79 1.07
CA ILE A 144 -1.61 -9.78 0.57
C ILE A 144 -1.68 -11.04 1.42
N LYS A 145 -1.74 -12.19 0.76
CA LYS A 145 -1.62 -13.50 1.38
C LYS A 145 -1.04 -14.52 0.42
N ASN A 146 -0.09 -15.32 0.89
CA ASN A 146 0.53 -16.41 0.13
C ASN A 146 1.07 -15.94 -1.25
N GLY A 147 1.72 -14.76 -1.30
CA GLY A 147 2.26 -14.20 -2.55
C GLY A 147 1.22 -13.67 -3.53
N GLN A 148 -0.04 -13.56 -3.11
CA GLN A 148 -1.13 -13.00 -3.91
C GLN A 148 -1.59 -11.67 -3.34
N LEU A 149 -1.74 -10.67 -4.22
CA LEU A 149 -2.34 -9.38 -3.92
C LEU A 149 -3.82 -9.40 -4.33
N PHE A 150 -4.68 -9.20 -3.35
CA PHE A 150 -6.12 -9.09 -3.53
C PHE A 150 -6.50 -7.62 -3.64
N MET A 151 -7.17 -7.26 -4.73
CA MET A 151 -7.54 -5.88 -5.08
C MET A 151 -9.05 -5.79 -5.30
N PRO A 152 -9.85 -5.56 -4.24
CA PRO A 152 -11.26 -5.23 -4.41
C PRO A 152 -11.40 -3.86 -5.06
N THR A 153 -12.27 -3.76 -6.05
CA THR A 153 -12.51 -2.54 -6.83
C THR A 153 -14.00 -2.27 -7.01
N GLY A 154 -14.33 -1.07 -7.47
CA GLY A 154 -15.69 -0.68 -7.83
C GLY A 154 -16.56 -0.23 -6.66
N PHE A 155 -17.77 0.23 -6.98
CA PHE A 155 -18.76 0.76 -6.01
C PHE A 155 -19.95 -0.17 -5.81
N GLY A 156 -20.00 -1.33 -6.47
CA GLY A 156 -21.11 -2.28 -6.36
C GLY A 156 -22.40 -1.84 -7.08
N ASN A 157 -22.31 -0.97 -8.07
CA ASN A 157 -23.44 -0.54 -8.88
C ASN A 157 -23.24 -0.90 -10.37
N GLU A 158 -24.28 -0.76 -11.19
CA GLU A 158 -24.25 -1.14 -12.60
C GLU A 158 -23.17 -0.42 -13.43
N LYS A 159 -22.86 0.85 -13.10
CA LYS A 159 -21.85 1.65 -13.80
C LYS A 159 -20.41 1.32 -13.35
N CYS A 160 -20.27 0.82 -12.14
CA CYS A 160 -18.99 0.48 -11.55
C CYS A 160 -19.16 -0.76 -10.66
N PRO A 161 -19.26 -1.95 -11.26
CA PRO A 161 -19.49 -3.20 -10.51
C PRO A 161 -18.30 -3.52 -9.61
N SER A 162 -18.58 -4.19 -8.49
CA SER A 162 -17.53 -4.71 -7.63
C SER A 162 -16.82 -5.88 -8.30
N ILE A 163 -15.50 -5.77 -8.40
CA ILE A 163 -14.64 -6.82 -8.96
C ILE A 163 -13.52 -7.08 -7.96
N LEU A 164 -13.21 -8.34 -7.71
CA LEU A 164 -12.03 -8.75 -6.97
C LEU A 164 -10.98 -9.25 -7.96
N TYR A 165 -9.92 -8.50 -8.11
CA TYR A 165 -8.75 -8.97 -8.84
C TYR A 165 -7.79 -9.67 -7.88
N VAL A 166 -7.20 -10.77 -8.34
CA VAL A 166 -6.16 -11.51 -7.62
C VAL A 166 -4.91 -11.55 -8.47
N TRP A 167 -3.86 -10.92 -7.98
CA TRP A 167 -2.59 -10.77 -8.68
C TRP A 167 -1.51 -11.61 -8.02
N ASN A 168 -0.85 -12.46 -8.79
CA ASN A 168 0.32 -13.19 -8.32
C ASN A 168 1.55 -12.29 -8.38
N LEU A 169 2.15 -12.00 -7.22
CA LEU A 169 3.28 -11.07 -7.10
C LEU A 169 4.59 -11.64 -7.66
N GLU A 170 4.74 -12.96 -7.70
CA GLU A 170 5.94 -13.63 -8.21
C GLU A 170 5.91 -13.72 -9.74
N THR A 171 4.82 -14.27 -10.29
CA THR A 171 4.68 -14.46 -11.76
C THR A 171 4.24 -13.20 -12.47
N ARG A 172 3.78 -12.18 -11.74
CA ARG A 172 3.21 -10.92 -12.26
C ARG A 172 2.06 -11.17 -13.23
N THR A 173 1.12 -12.01 -12.82
CA THR A 173 -0.04 -12.39 -13.63
C THR A 173 -1.32 -12.30 -12.83
N MET A 174 -2.41 -11.94 -13.53
CA MET A 174 -3.76 -12.01 -12.97
C MET A 174 -4.18 -13.49 -12.85
N GLN A 175 -4.70 -13.85 -11.69
CA GLN A 175 -5.30 -15.16 -11.46
C GLN A 175 -6.76 -15.14 -11.95
N ASN A 176 -7.14 -16.13 -12.70
CA ASN A 176 -8.52 -16.32 -13.18
C ASN A 176 -9.32 -17.17 -12.19
#